data_f9b72276e492912c690343c1fea358bf
#
_entry.id   f9b72276e492912c690343c1fea358bf
#
_cell.length_a   1.000
_cell.length_b   1.000
_cell.length_c   1.000
_cell.angle_alpha   90.00
_cell.angle_beta   90.00
_cell.angle_gamma   90.00
#
_symmetry.space_group_name_H-M   'P 1'
#
loop_
_entity.id
_entity.type
_entity.pdbx_description
1 polymer ?
#
loop_
_entity_poly.entity_id
_entity_poly.type
_entity_poly.pdbx_seq_one_letter_code
_entity_poly.pdbx_strand_id
1 'polypeptide(L)'
;QSAGAVKSNKIKKTATSDFMEIEKQRGISVATSVMAFNYKEKQINILDTPGHKDFAEDTYRTLTAVDSVIMVIDCANGVEAQTERLMEVCRMRDTPVIVFINKMDREGQDAFDLLDEIEEKLQIKVKPMSWPIGIGATFQGVYNMFKKQLNLFSGNKTNIEKEVYEI
;
A
#
# COMPACT_ATOMS: atom_id res chain seq x y z
N GLN A 1 3.86 -11.71 -2.47
CA GLN A 1 4.64 -12.98 -2.54
C GLN A 1 3.78 -14.18 -2.16
N SER A 2 2.88 -14.05 -1.19
CA SER A 2 1.98 -15.14 -0.75
C SER A 2 1.06 -15.68 -1.85
N ALA A 3 0.79 -14.92 -2.90
CA ALA A 3 -0.04 -15.34 -4.03
C ALA A 3 0.76 -16.01 -5.17
N GLY A 4 2.07 -16.22 -5.02
CA GLY A 4 2.92 -16.85 -6.02
C GLY A 4 3.20 -16.03 -7.29
N ALA A 5 2.67 -14.82 -7.37
CA ALA A 5 2.83 -13.96 -8.55
C ALA A 5 4.25 -13.32 -8.66
N VAL A 6 5.00 -13.31 -7.55
CA VAL A 6 6.33 -12.71 -7.49
C VAL A 6 7.39 -13.79 -7.33
N LYS A 7 8.23 -13.98 -8.35
CA LYS A 7 9.43 -14.82 -8.25
C LYS A 7 10.55 -14.06 -7.56
N SER A 8 11.14 -14.66 -6.53
CA SER A 8 12.33 -14.14 -5.84
C SER A 8 13.53 -14.11 -6.79
N ASN A 9 13.68 -13.07 -7.56
CA ASN A 9 14.94 -12.81 -8.28
C ASN A 9 15.78 -11.81 -7.49
N LYS A 10 16.94 -12.27 -7.07
CA LYS A 10 18.04 -11.43 -6.58
C LYS A 10 18.40 -10.46 -7.69
N ILE A 11 17.95 -9.22 -7.65
CA ILE A 11 18.63 -8.10 -8.35
C ILE A 11 17.65 -6.93 -8.47
N LYS A 12 18.08 -5.79 -7.89
CA LYS A 12 17.50 -4.43 -7.97
C LYS A 12 16.10 -4.21 -7.37
N LYS A 13 15.98 -3.07 -6.72
CA LYS A 13 14.75 -2.49 -6.08
C LYS A 13 13.69 -2.06 -7.11
N THR A 14 13.35 -2.93 -8.05
CA THR A 14 12.29 -2.67 -9.03
C THR A 14 11.09 -3.53 -8.68
N ALA A 15 9.91 -2.95 -8.75
CA ALA A 15 8.67 -3.68 -8.56
C ALA A 15 8.45 -4.68 -9.70
N THR A 16 7.70 -5.76 -9.45
CA THR A 16 7.34 -6.73 -10.49
C THR A 16 6.47 -6.10 -11.58
N SER A 17 5.76 -5.03 -11.24
CA SER A 17 4.96 -4.20 -12.12
C SER A 17 5.79 -3.32 -13.06
N ASP A 18 7.05 -3.00 -12.69
CA ASP A 18 7.92 -2.12 -13.48
C ASP A 18 8.54 -2.91 -14.64
N PHE A 19 7.96 -2.84 -15.80
CA PHE A 19 8.41 -3.55 -17.00
C PHE A 19 9.09 -2.66 -18.04
N MET A 20 8.91 -1.34 -17.98
CA MET A 20 9.56 -0.41 -18.89
C MET A 20 11.01 -0.11 -18.46
N GLU A 21 11.91 0.02 -19.42
CA GLU A 21 13.31 0.31 -19.17
C GLU A 21 13.52 1.61 -18.37
N ILE A 22 12.72 2.63 -18.66
CA ILE A 22 12.73 3.93 -17.99
C ILE A 22 12.29 3.84 -16.52
N GLU A 23 11.36 2.95 -16.20
CA GLU A 23 10.90 2.67 -14.83
C GLU A 23 12.02 2.04 -14.01
N LYS A 24 12.72 1.07 -14.59
CA LYS A 24 13.88 0.41 -13.97
C LYS A 24 15.04 1.36 -13.70
N GLN A 25 15.27 2.31 -14.60
CA GLN A 25 16.35 3.29 -14.45
C GLN A 25 16.03 4.35 -13.39
N ARG A 26 14.80 4.83 -13.35
CA ARG A 26 14.35 5.87 -12.41
C ARG A 26 13.87 5.35 -11.08
N GLY A 27 13.48 4.06 -11.01
CA GLY A 27 12.92 3.43 -9.82
C GLY A 27 11.52 3.94 -9.45
N ILE A 28 10.79 4.45 -10.46
CA ILE A 28 9.40 4.91 -10.35
C ILE A 28 8.56 4.33 -11.49
N SER A 29 7.30 4.00 -11.21
CA SER A 29 6.35 3.58 -12.23
C SER A 29 5.94 4.78 -13.10
N VAL A 30 5.87 4.57 -14.41
CA VAL A 30 5.53 5.61 -15.41
C VAL A 30 4.17 5.34 -16.05
N ALA A 31 3.76 4.07 -16.14
CA ALA A 31 2.49 3.66 -16.71
C ALA A 31 1.76 2.71 -15.76
N THR A 32 0.43 2.65 -15.88
CA THR A 32 -0.36 1.66 -15.16
C THR A 32 -0.02 0.25 -15.63
N SER A 33 0.30 -0.63 -14.70
CA SER A 33 0.55 -2.03 -14.98
C SER A 33 -0.57 -2.91 -14.42
N VAL A 34 -0.87 -4.01 -15.10
CA VAL A 34 -1.91 -4.96 -14.70
C VAL A 34 -1.27 -6.28 -14.29
N MET A 35 -1.57 -6.72 -13.08
CA MET A 35 -1.17 -8.03 -12.57
C MET A 35 -2.41 -8.84 -12.23
N ALA A 36 -2.52 -10.05 -12.79
CA ALA A 36 -3.61 -10.97 -12.51
C ALA A 36 -3.09 -12.24 -11.84
N PHE A 37 -3.80 -12.72 -10.83
CA PHE A 37 -3.50 -13.98 -10.15
C PHE A 37 -4.74 -14.56 -9.47
N ASN A 38 -4.69 -15.87 -9.17
CA ASN A 38 -5.75 -16.54 -8.43
C ASN A 38 -5.41 -16.64 -6.94
N TYR A 39 -6.36 -16.30 -6.10
CA TYR A 39 -6.24 -16.45 -4.65
C TYR A 39 -7.58 -16.85 -4.05
N LYS A 40 -7.62 -17.95 -3.28
CA LYS A 40 -8.83 -18.50 -2.65
C LYS A 40 -10.03 -18.56 -3.62
N GLU A 41 -9.84 -19.22 -4.75
CA GLU A 41 -10.84 -19.40 -5.82
C GLU A 41 -11.36 -18.11 -6.46
N LYS A 42 -10.72 -16.99 -6.20
CA LYS A 42 -11.00 -15.69 -6.83
C LYS A 42 -9.87 -15.31 -7.77
N GLN A 43 -10.22 -14.77 -8.92
CA GLN A 43 -9.25 -14.06 -9.76
C GLN A 43 -9.11 -12.63 -9.26
N ILE A 44 -7.90 -12.25 -8.93
CA ILE A 44 -7.56 -10.89 -8.47
C ILE A 44 -6.81 -10.20 -9.59
N ASN A 45 -7.28 -9.03 -9.98
CA ASN A 45 -6.61 -8.15 -10.92
C ASN A 45 -6.16 -6.89 -10.17
N ILE A 46 -4.86 -6.65 -10.13
CA ILE A 46 -4.29 -5.45 -9.53
C ILE A 46 -3.84 -4.54 -10.67
N LEU A 47 -4.36 -3.31 -10.65
CA LEU A 47 -3.93 -2.22 -11.51
C LEU A 47 -3.03 -1.32 -10.68
N ASP A 48 -1.71 -1.45 -10.90
CA ASP A 48 -0.69 -0.66 -10.18
C ASP A 48 -0.46 0.65 -10.94
N THR A 49 -0.80 1.77 -10.30
CA THR A 49 -0.74 3.10 -10.90
C THR A 49 0.51 3.84 -10.48
N PRO A 50 1.08 4.69 -11.36
CA PRO A 50 2.19 5.56 -10.96
C PRO A 50 1.75 6.53 -9.87
N GLY A 51 2.59 6.66 -8.83
CA GLY A 51 2.33 7.59 -7.71
C GLY A 51 2.74 9.03 -7.99
N HIS A 52 3.48 9.29 -9.06
CA HIS A 52 3.98 10.63 -9.36
C HIS A 52 2.91 11.51 -10.00
N LYS A 53 2.84 12.77 -9.57
CA LYS A 53 1.82 13.76 -10.02
C LYS A 53 1.76 13.95 -11.55
N ASP A 54 2.88 13.75 -12.25
CA ASP A 54 2.95 13.92 -13.70
C ASP A 54 2.17 12.85 -14.47
N PHE A 55 1.79 11.74 -13.81
CA PHE A 55 1.04 10.62 -14.37
C PHE A 55 -0.38 10.50 -13.80
N ALA A 56 -0.89 11.57 -13.21
CA ALA A 56 -2.21 11.56 -12.55
C ALA A 56 -3.36 11.20 -13.50
N GLU A 57 -3.27 11.55 -14.79
CA GLU A 57 -4.31 11.26 -15.78
C GLU A 57 -4.50 9.75 -15.97
N ASP A 58 -3.42 8.98 -16.04
CA ASP A 58 -3.48 7.52 -16.13
C ASP A 58 -4.12 6.90 -14.89
N THR A 59 -3.81 7.44 -13.72
CA THR A 59 -4.43 7.02 -12.46
C THR A 59 -5.94 7.30 -12.48
N TYR A 60 -6.38 8.47 -12.92
CA TYR A 60 -7.81 8.79 -13.03
C TYR A 60 -8.56 7.88 -14.00
N ARG A 61 -7.96 7.57 -15.13
CA ARG A 61 -8.54 6.59 -16.09
C ARG A 61 -8.64 5.20 -15.47
N THR A 62 -7.61 4.76 -14.77
CA THR A 62 -7.58 3.45 -14.10
C THR A 62 -8.70 3.33 -13.06
N LEU A 63 -9.00 4.39 -12.31
CA LEU A 63 -10.09 4.41 -11.34
C LEU A 63 -11.47 4.14 -11.95
N THR A 64 -11.64 4.28 -13.27
CA THR A 64 -12.89 3.94 -13.94
C THR A 64 -13.11 2.45 -14.13
N ALA A 65 -12.07 1.64 -14.01
CA ALA A 65 -12.06 0.22 -14.34
C ALA A 65 -11.94 -0.70 -13.13
N VAL A 66 -11.98 -0.15 -11.90
CA VAL A 66 -11.77 -0.93 -10.68
C VAL A 66 -13.00 -0.92 -9.77
N ASP A 67 -13.17 -2.02 -9.02
CA ASP A 67 -14.26 -2.18 -8.05
C ASP A 67 -13.93 -1.56 -6.69
N SER A 68 -12.65 -1.42 -6.36
CA SER A 68 -12.16 -0.85 -5.11
C SER A 68 -10.74 -0.33 -5.26
N VAL A 69 -10.32 0.53 -4.34
CA VAL A 69 -9.01 1.18 -4.34
C VAL A 69 -8.26 0.87 -3.05
N ILE A 70 -6.99 0.56 -3.17
CA ILE A 70 -6.04 0.58 -2.05
C ILE A 70 -5.22 1.86 -2.19
N MET A 71 -5.44 2.80 -1.30
CA MET A 71 -4.72 4.07 -1.24
C MET A 71 -3.51 3.92 -0.34
N VAL A 72 -2.32 4.00 -0.92
CA VAL A 72 -1.06 3.79 -0.19
C VAL A 72 -0.50 5.12 0.26
N ILE A 73 -0.30 5.28 1.57
CA ILE A 73 0.27 6.48 2.20
C ILE A 73 1.63 6.11 2.81
N ASP A 74 2.64 6.92 2.54
CA ASP A 74 3.96 6.83 3.17
C ASP A 74 3.89 7.40 4.59
N CYS A 75 4.30 6.64 5.62
CA CYS A 75 4.22 7.08 7.00
C CYS A 75 5.03 8.35 7.31
N ALA A 76 6.06 8.65 6.52
CA ALA A 76 6.88 9.84 6.71
C ALA A 76 6.23 11.09 6.08
N ASN A 77 5.58 10.93 4.92
CA ASN A 77 4.99 12.04 4.18
C ASN A 77 3.55 12.35 4.61
N GLY A 78 2.83 11.35 5.13
CA GLY A 78 1.41 11.48 5.45
C GLY A 78 0.55 11.67 4.20
N VAL A 79 -0.54 12.41 4.34
CA VAL A 79 -1.49 12.68 3.26
C VAL A 79 -0.99 13.81 2.38
N GLU A 80 -0.61 13.49 1.15
CA GLU A 80 -0.14 14.44 0.14
C GLU A 80 -1.32 14.98 -0.70
N ALA A 81 -1.16 16.15 -1.30
CA ALA A 81 -2.21 16.80 -2.12
C ALA A 81 -2.76 15.90 -3.25
N GLN A 82 -1.93 15.01 -3.80
CA GLN A 82 -2.37 14.05 -4.81
C GLN A 82 -3.31 12.99 -4.20
N THR A 83 -3.05 12.57 -2.97
CA THR A 83 -3.90 11.63 -2.23
C THR A 83 -5.29 12.22 -1.98
N GLU A 84 -5.36 13.49 -1.60
CA GLU A 84 -6.62 14.20 -1.41
C GLU A 84 -7.45 14.24 -2.70
N ARG A 85 -6.82 14.61 -3.82
CA ARG A 85 -7.48 14.64 -5.14
C ARG A 85 -8.00 13.28 -5.58
N LEU A 86 -7.20 12.22 -5.38
CA LEU A 86 -7.62 10.85 -5.69
C LEU A 86 -8.78 10.39 -4.81
N MET A 87 -8.80 10.79 -3.54
CA MET A 87 -9.92 10.50 -2.64
C MET A 87 -11.20 11.21 -3.06
N GLU A 88 -11.12 12.44 -3.55
CA GLU A 88 -12.27 13.15 -4.11
C GLU A 88 -12.87 12.40 -5.31
N VAL A 89 -12.02 11.90 -6.21
CA VAL A 89 -12.47 11.11 -7.37
C VAL A 89 -13.12 9.81 -6.92
N CYS A 90 -12.54 9.10 -5.96
CA CYS A 90 -13.14 7.89 -5.39
C CYS A 90 -14.52 8.17 -4.78
N ARG A 91 -14.66 9.29 -4.06
CA ARG A 91 -15.93 9.72 -3.45
C ARG A 91 -17.00 10.05 -4.50
N MET A 92 -16.65 10.80 -5.55
CA MET A 92 -17.57 11.12 -6.65
C MET A 92 -18.09 9.87 -7.37
N ARG A 93 -17.38 8.76 -7.28
CA ARG A 93 -17.71 7.49 -7.95
C ARG A 93 -18.27 6.43 -7.01
N ASP A 94 -18.43 6.75 -5.74
CA ASP A 94 -18.78 5.78 -4.69
C ASP A 94 -17.86 4.55 -4.65
N THR A 95 -16.59 4.72 -5.04
CA THR A 95 -15.62 3.64 -5.07
C THR A 95 -15.12 3.36 -3.66
N PRO A 96 -15.24 2.13 -3.14
CA PRO A 96 -14.71 1.76 -1.83
C PRO A 96 -13.19 1.94 -1.74
N VAL A 97 -12.72 2.51 -0.63
CA VAL A 97 -11.29 2.78 -0.41
C VAL A 97 -10.82 2.08 0.85
N ILE A 98 -9.68 1.40 0.75
CA ILE A 98 -8.90 0.92 1.88
C ILE A 98 -7.61 1.74 1.92
N VAL A 99 -7.33 2.37 3.05
CA VAL A 99 -6.06 3.09 3.25
C VAL A 99 -5.02 2.13 3.79
N PHE A 100 -3.85 2.11 3.18
CA PHE A 100 -2.70 1.32 3.60
C PHE A 100 -1.53 2.22 3.93
N ILE A 101 -1.13 2.23 5.20
CA ILE A 101 0.06 2.97 5.65
C ILE A 101 1.30 2.12 5.40
N ASN A 102 2.20 2.63 4.58
CA ASN A 102 3.41 1.93 4.15
C ASN A 102 4.66 2.50 4.84
N LYS A 103 5.71 1.71 4.86
CA LYS A 103 7.04 2.07 5.36
C LYS A 103 7.11 2.36 6.86
N MET A 104 6.24 1.76 7.66
CA MET A 104 6.25 1.90 9.13
C MET A 104 7.55 1.41 9.78
N ASP A 105 8.40 0.68 9.04
CA ASP A 105 9.77 0.29 9.39
C ASP A 105 10.80 1.43 9.25
N ARG A 106 10.38 2.61 8.84
CA ARG A 106 11.20 3.81 8.68
C ARG A 106 10.78 4.88 9.67
N GLU A 107 11.63 5.87 9.87
CA GLU A 107 11.27 7.07 10.60
C GLU A 107 10.09 7.77 9.90
N GLY A 108 9.08 8.13 10.66
CA GLY A 108 7.85 8.71 10.15
C GLY A 108 7.00 9.29 11.29
N GLN A 109 5.78 9.65 10.95
CA GLN A 109 4.82 10.19 11.91
C GLN A 109 4.30 9.10 12.84
N ASP A 110 3.84 9.49 14.03
CA ASP A 110 3.15 8.59 14.95
C ASP A 110 1.85 8.04 14.30
N ALA A 111 1.48 6.83 14.68
CA ALA A 111 0.32 6.18 14.09
C ALA A 111 -1.01 6.87 14.42
N PHE A 112 -1.14 7.50 15.59
CA PHE A 112 -2.33 8.26 15.95
C PHE A 112 -2.39 9.58 15.18
N ASP A 113 -1.26 10.29 15.07
CA ASP A 113 -1.17 11.54 14.30
C ASP A 113 -1.53 11.29 12.83
N LEU A 114 -1.08 10.15 12.25
CA LEU A 114 -1.47 9.74 10.90
C LEU A 114 -2.96 9.44 10.75
N LEU A 115 -3.59 8.83 11.75
CA LEU A 115 -5.04 8.61 11.71
C LEU A 115 -5.79 9.94 11.73
N ASP A 116 -5.43 10.85 12.60
CA ASP A 116 -6.05 12.17 12.70
C ASP A 116 -5.87 12.96 11.40
N GLU A 117 -4.67 12.95 10.83
CA GLU A 117 -4.39 13.56 9.52
C GLU A 117 -5.24 12.97 8.39
N ILE A 118 -5.38 11.63 8.35
CA ILE A 118 -6.21 10.94 7.36
C ILE A 118 -7.68 11.33 7.50
N GLU A 119 -8.21 11.35 8.72
CA GLU A 119 -9.60 11.75 8.96
C GLU A 119 -9.84 13.20 8.56
N GLU A 120 -8.93 14.10 8.93
CA GLU A 120 -9.04 15.52 8.65
C GLU A 120 -8.92 15.85 7.17
N LYS A 121 -7.81 15.42 6.53
CA LYS A 121 -7.52 15.77 5.14
C LYS A 121 -8.39 15.02 4.13
N LEU A 122 -8.66 13.74 4.37
CA LEU A 122 -9.48 12.94 3.47
C LEU A 122 -10.98 13.02 3.77
N GLN A 123 -11.37 13.71 4.84
CA GLN A 123 -12.79 13.90 5.23
C GLN A 123 -13.55 12.56 5.32
N ILE A 124 -12.95 11.58 5.97
CA ILE A 124 -13.49 10.22 6.18
C ILE A 124 -13.42 9.86 7.67
N LYS A 125 -14.19 8.85 8.06
CA LYS A 125 -14.01 8.18 9.35
C LYS A 125 -13.25 6.88 9.14
N VAL A 126 -12.14 6.70 9.87
CA VAL A 126 -11.31 5.51 9.74
C VAL A 126 -11.57 4.51 10.87
N LYS A 127 -11.46 3.23 10.53
CA LYS A 127 -11.44 2.12 11.49
C LYS A 127 -10.19 1.29 11.22
N PRO A 128 -9.19 1.32 12.11
CA PRO A 128 -7.99 0.52 11.93
C PRO A 128 -8.33 -0.99 11.88
N MET A 129 -7.86 -1.67 10.86
CA MET A 129 -7.96 -3.13 10.75
C MET A 129 -6.68 -3.82 11.25
N SER A 130 -5.59 -3.09 11.26
CA SER A 130 -4.32 -3.51 11.85
C SER A 130 -3.63 -2.32 12.49
N TRP A 131 -2.83 -2.61 13.53
CA TRP A 131 -2.09 -1.59 14.27
C TRP A 131 -0.60 -1.93 14.29
N PRO A 132 0.29 -0.96 14.05
CA PRO A 132 1.73 -1.21 14.09
C PRO A 132 2.22 -1.47 15.51
N ILE A 133 3.18 -2.37 15.66
CA ILE A 133 3.91 -2.62 16.89
C ILE A 133 5.28 -1.96 16.77
N GLY A 134 5.38 -0.79 17.37
CA GLY A 134 6.53 0.09 17.18
C GLY A 134 6.51 0.81 15.85
N ILE A 135 7.48 1.70 15.64
CA ILE A 135 7.65 2.50 14.44
C ILE A 135 9.14 2.69 14.16
N GLY A 136 9.54 2.88 12.91
CA GLY A 136 10.92 3.06 12.55
C GLY A 136 11.81 1.89 12.99
N ALA A 137 12.87 2.18 13.68
CA ALA A 137 13.81 1.17 14.18
C ALA A 137 13.19 0.22 15.23
N THR A 138 12.08 0.60 15.85
CA THR A 138 11.36 -0.21 16.84
C THR A 138 10.22 -1.02 16.25
N PHE A 139 9.98 -0.93 14.95
CA PHE A 139 8.91 -1.66 14.27
C PHE A 139 9.18 -3.16 14.30
N GLN A 140 8.28 -3.91 14.92
CA GLN A 140 8.37 -5.35 15.08
C GLN A 140 7.30 -6.12 14.30
N GLY A 141 6.21 -5.45 13.92
CA GLY A 141 5.11 -6.11 13.23
C GLY A 141 3.80 -5.36 13.33
N VAL A 142 2.71 -6.09 13.20
CA VAL A 142 1.37 -5.54 13.27
C VAL A 142 0.42 -6.43 14.07
N TYR A 143 -0.44 -5.81 14.84
CA TYR A 143 -1.60 -6.47 15.43
C TYR A 143 -2.78 -6.39 14.45
N ASN A 144 -3.29 -7.53 14.01
CA ASN A 144 -4.48 -7.62 13.17
C ASN A 144 -5.72 -7.65 14.06
N MET A 145 -6.45 -6.54 14.10
CA MET A 145 -7.63 -6.37 14.96
C MET A 145 -8.80 -7.26 14.52
N PHE A 146 -8.95 -7.50 13.22
CA PHE A 146 -10.02 -8.33 12.69
C PHE A 146 -9.84 -9.81 13.03
N LYS A 147 -8.62 -10.32 12.90
CA LYS A 147 -8.29 -11.72 13.19
C LYS A 147 -7.87 -11.96 14.64
N LYS A 148 -7.67 -10.89 15.43
CA LYS A 148 -7.09 -10.94 16.78
C LYS A 148 -5.74 -11.68 16.79
N GLN A 149 -4.89 -11.36 15.85
CA GLN A 149 -3.60 -12.01 15.66
C GLN A 149 -2.48 -10.97 15.73
N LEU A 150 -1.44 -11.30 16.45
CA LEU A 150 -0.18 -10.57 16.43
C LEU A 150 0.71 -11.17 15.34
N ASN A 151 1.11 -10.35 14.37
CA ASN A 151 2.02 -10.74 13.30
C ASN A 151 3.34 -10.03 13.54
N LEU A 152 4.33 -10.76 14.04
CA LEU A 152 5.69 -10.25 14.23
C LEU A 152 6.54 -10.58 13.00
N PHE A 153 7.43 -9.68 12.67
CA PHE A 153 8.38 -9.81 11.58
C PHE A 153 9.78 -9.82 12.16
N SER A 154 10.51 -10.90 11.94
CA SER A 154 11.92 -11.06 12.29
C SER A 154 12.74 -11.28 11.02
N GLY A 155 14.05 -11.16 11.14
CA GLY A 155 14.97 -11.38 10.02
C GLY A 155 15.62 -10.10 9.49
N ASN A 156 16.41 -10.27 8.45
CA ASN A 156 17.09 -9.17 7.78
C ASN A 156 16.33 -8.77 6.49
N LYS A 157 16.77 -7.69 5.85
CA LYS A 157 16.14 -7.14 4.62
C LYS A 157 15.96 -8.16 3.46
N THR A 158 16.58 -9.32 3.56
CA THR A 158 16.58 -10.36 2.52
C THR A 158 15.67 -11.55 2.87
N ASN A 159 15.54 -11.88 4.16
CA ASN A 159 14.70 -12.96 4.65
C ASN A 159 13.87 -12.45 5.82
N ILE A 160 12.61 -12.12 5.54
CA ILE A 160 11.64 -11.73 6.56
C ILE A 160 10.89 -13.00 6.98
N GLU A 161 11.03 -13.36 8.23
CA GLU A 161 10.24 -14.42 8.86
C GLU A 161 9.02 -13.78 9.52
N LYS A 162 7.89 -14.43 9.41
CA LYS A 162 6.64 -13.98 10.01
C LYS A 162 6.19 -14.99 11.04
N GLU A 163 6.07 -14.54 12.27
CA GLU A 163 5.45 -15.31 13.36
C GLU A 163 4.03 -14.79 13.61
N VAL A 164 3.09 -15.68 13.85
CA VAL A 164 1.68 -15.37 14.08
C VAL A 164 1.27 -15.93 15.43
N TYR A 165 0.79 -15.06 16.31
CA TYR A 165 0.25 -15.41 17.62
C TYR A 165 -1.25 -15.06 17.65
N GLU A 166 -2.08 -16.01 18.04
CA GLU A 166 -3.49 -15.79 18.35
C GLU A 166 -3.63 -15.24 19.78
N ILE A 167 -4.48 -14.26 19.99
CA ILE A 167 -4.71 -13.60 21.29
C ILE A 167 -6.18 -13.72 21.67
#